data_bca5184d13014c3a3f2bfb453cf02cc8
#
_entry.id   bca5184d13014c3a3f2bfb453cf02cc8
#
_cell.length_a   1.000
_cell.length_b   1.000
_cell.length_c   1.000
_cell.angle_alpha   90.00
_cell.angle_beta   90.00
_cell.angle_gamma   90.00
#
_symmetry.space_group_name_H-M   'P 1'
#
loop_
_entity.id
_entity.type
_entity.pdbx_description
1 polymer ?
#
loop_
_entity_poly.entity_id
_entity_poly.type
_entity_poly.pdbx_seq_one_letter_code
_entity_poly.pdbx_strand_id
1 'polypeptide(L)'
;MSKYIVIFFFLVLITSGNTCNKEKIIENFKNTRNLDFNFEQNINGKIENGNCTIEYPKKIFCEYAKSNNKILVSNGKSLVIKTITSYYRYPLDKTPLKLILDKEFLINKINVLEERMVDESLINYTIKENDIEINVFFNKETYDLIGWQNTDVYQNFNITFLSSIRKNRIITKNIFKLPTQD
;
A
#
# COMPACT_ATOMS: atom_id res chain seq x y z
N MET A 1 54.84 -1.62 -50.10
CA MET A 1 53.68 -2.44 -49.63
C MET A 1 53.18 -1.88 -48.32
N SER A 2 52.14 -1.05 -48.36
CA SER A 2 51.59 -0.35 -47.19
C SER A 2 50.40 -1.21 -46.62
N LYS A 3 50.54 -1.64 -45.33
CA LYS A 3 49.50 -2.38 -44.64
C LYS A 3 48.56 -1.37 -43.93
N TYR A 4 47.37 -1.23 -44.43
CA TYR A 4 46.31 -0.47 -43.75
C TYR A 4 45.74 -1.33 -42.65
N ILE A 5 45.90 -0.91 -41.38
CA ILE A 5 45.23 -1.49 -40.22
C ILE A 5 43.88 -0.79 -40.09
N VAL A 6 42.79 -1.51 -40.39
CA VAL A 6 41.41 -1.05 -40.15
C VAL A 6 41.09 -1.36 -38.70
N ILE A 7 41.09 -0.34 -37.86
CA ILE A 7 40.62 -0.44 -36.48
C ILE A 7 39.07 -0.33 -36.50
N PHE A 8 38.42 -1.48 -36.26
CA PHE A 8 36.96 -1.54 -36.13
C PHE A 8 36.57 -1.09 -34.72
N PHE A 9 36.12 0.18 -34.61
CA PHE A 9 35.65 0.74 -33.34
C PHE A 9 34.24 0.20 -33.05
N PHE A 10 34.17 -0.80 -32.15
CA PHE A 10 32.89 -1.35 -31.71
C PHE A 10 32.23 -0.34 -30.76
N LEU A 11 31.29 0.45 -31.29
CA LEU A 11 30.46 1.38 -30.49
C LEU A 11 29.45 0.56 -29.70
N VAL A 12 29.75 0.26 -28.45
CA VAL A 12 28.78 -0.34 -27.52
C VAL A 12 27.76 0.73 -27.14
N LEU A 13 26.60 0.71 -27.78
CA LEU A 13 25.44 1.52 -27.40
C LEU A 13 24.93 0.96 -26.06
N ILE A 14 25.33 1.59 -24.94
CA ILE A 14 24.72 1.37 -23.63
C ILE A 14 23.33 2.01 -23.70
N THR A 15 22.33 1.24 -24.05
CA THR A 15 20.93 1.65 -23.89
C THR A 15 20.63 1.69 -22.40
N SER A 16 20.72 2.86 -21.78
CA SER A 16 20.18 3.10 -20.45
C SER A 16 18.68 2.86 -20.52
N GLY A 17 18.24 1.66 -20.17
CA GLY A 17 16.82 1.34 -20.05
C GLY A 17 16.20 2.24 -18.99
N ASN A 18 15.45 3.25 -19.41
CA ASN A 18 14.58 4.00 -18.51
C ASN A 18 13.53 3.02 -17.96
N THR A 19 13.80 2.46 -16.79
CA THR A 19 12.80 1.65 -16.07
C THR A 19 11.60 2.53 -15.79
N CYS A 20 10.43 2.10 -16.27
CA CYS A 20 9.17 2.78 -16.04
C CYS A 20 8.87 2.83 -14.52
N ASN A 21 8.22 3.87 -14.03
CA ASN A 21 7.81 3.99 -12.62
C ASN A 21 7.06 2.74 -12.14
N LYS A 22 6.18 2.22 -12.99
CA LYS A 22 5.41 0.99 -12.76
C LYS A 22 6.30 -0.21 -12.39
N GLU A 23 7.38 -0.44 -13.14
CA GLU A 23 8.32 -1.55 -12.89
C GLU A 23 9.00 -1.39 -11.54
N LYS A 24 9.42 -0.17 -11.18
CA LYS A 24 10.05 0.15 -9.90
C LYS A 24 9.10 -0.02 -8.73
N ILE A 25 7.82 0.39 -8.88
CA ILE A 25 6.77 0.17 -7.89
C ILE A 25 6.56 -1.33 -7.68
N ILE A 26 6.41 -2.10 -8.75
CA ILE A 26 6.20 -3.55 -8.69
C ILE A 26 7.38 -4.24 -8.02
N GLU A 27 8.61 -3.89 -8.38
CA GLU A 27 9.82 -4.44 -7.77
C GLU A 27 9.90 -4.11 -6.28
N ASN A 28 9.70 -2.85 -5.90
CA ASN A 28 9.67 -2.42 -4.51
C ASN A 28 8.60 -3.19 -3.71
N PHE A 29 7.40 -3.33 -4.28
CA PHE A 29 6.31 -4.05 -3.64
C PHE A 29 6.60 -5.55 -3.50
N LYS A 30 7.18 -6.20 -4.52
CA LYS A 30 7.61 -7.62 -4.45
C LYS A 30 8.57 -7.85 -3.29
N ASN A 31 9.51 -6.94 -3.08
CA ASN A 31 10.53 -7.00 -2.04
C ASN A 31 10.01 -6.61 -0.63
N THR A 32 8.77 -6.13 -0.52
CA THR A 32 8.16 -5.72 0.74
C THR A 32 7.37 -6.87 1.36
N ARG A 33 7.80 -7.39 2.52
CA ARG A 33 7.10 -8.41 3.31
C ARG A 33 6.13 -7.80 4.30
N ASN A 34 6.54 -6.70 4.91
CA ASN A 34 5.72 -5.96 5.87
C ASN A 34 6.04 -4.47 5.79
N LEU A 35 5.08 -3.67 6.27
CA LEU A 35 5.17 -2.22 6.42
C LEU A 35 4.80 -1.87 7.86
N ASP A 36 5.60 -1.02 8.46
CA ASP A 36 5.33 -0.38 9.75
C ASP A 36 5.33 1.13 9.50
N PHE A 37 4.25 1.83 9.88
CA PHE A 37 4.06 3.23 9.50
C PHE A 37 3.13 3.98 10.46
N ASN A 38 3.25 5.30 10.48
CA ASN A 38 2.23 6.19 11.04
C ASN A 38 1.21 6.52 9.96
N PHE A 39 -0.04 6.69 10.34
CA PHE A 39 -1.09 7.09 9.41
C PHE A 39 -1.85 8.32 9.90
N GLU A 40 -2.35 9.09 8.93
CA GLU A 40 -3.43 10.05 9.09
C GLU A 40 -4.55 9.67 8.17
N GLN A 41 -5.77 9.55 8.71
CA GLN A 41 -6.96 9.17 7.99
C GLN A 41 -8.02 10.26 8.14
N ASN A 42 -8.59 10.69 7.01
CA ASN A 42 -9.72 11.61 6.98
C ASN A 42 -10.96 10.89 6.48
N ILE A 43 -12.00 10.84 7.31
CA ILE A 43 -13.31 10.27 6.98
C ILE A 43 -14.35 11.38 7.06
N ASN A 44 -14.77 11.91 5.91
CA ASN A 44 -15.74 13.02 5.83
C ASN A 44 -15.38 14.22 6.74
N GLY A 45 -14.11 14.61 6.78
CA GLY A 45 -13.62 15.74 7.58
C GLY A 45 -13.21 15.36 9.02
N LYS A 46 -13.55 14.16 9.50
CA LYS A 46 -13.04 13.65 10.77
C LYS A 46 -11.64 13.06 10.58
N ILE A 47 -10.65 13.67 11.25
CA ILE A 47 -9.26 13.22 11.20
C ILE A 47 -8.99 12.26 12.35
N GLU A 48 -8.46 11.08 12.02
CA GLU A 48 -7.91 10.09 12.95
C GLU A 48 -6.47 9.78 12.58
N ASN A 49 -5.62 9.54 13.56
CA ASN A 49 -4.23 9.17 13.34
C ASN A 49 -3.81 8.03 14.27
N GLY A 50 -2.67 7.43 13.96
CA GLY A 50 -2.13 6.33 14.74
C GLY A 50 -0.96 5.67 14.06
N ASN A 51 -0.71 4.42 14.42
CA ASN A 51 0.33 3.60 13.82
C ASN A 51 -0.22 2.26 13.38
N CYS A 52 0.28 1.74 12.28
CA CYS A 52 -0.11 0.45 11.74
C CYS A 52 1.10 -0.40 11.39
N THR A 53 0.90 -1.72 11.49
CA THR A 53 1.78 -2.73 10.89
C THR A 53 0.96 -3.57 9.92
N ILE A 54 1.39 -3.64 8.67
CA ILE A 54 0.87 -4.58 7.65
C ILE A 54 1.88 -5.71 7.50
N GLU A 55 1.40 -6.97 7.50
CA GLU A 55 2.16 -8.14 7.07
C GLU A 55 1.43 -8.78 5.88
N TYR A 56 2.08 -8.76 4.74
CA TYR A 56 1.54 -9.39 3.54
C TYR A 56 1.66 -10.92 3.60
N PRO A 57 0.61 -11.64 3.13
CA PRO A 57 -0.67 -11.11 2.66
C PRO A 57 -1.68 -10.91 3.79
N LYS A 58 -2.52 -9.91 3.65
CA LYS A 58 -3.85 -9.76 4.28
C LYS A 58 -3.88 -9.53 5.79
N LYS A 59 -2.76 -9.33 6.46
CA LYS A 59 -2.74 -9.02 7.89
C LYS A 59 -2.45 -7.55 8.13
N ILE A 60 -3.14 -6.95 9.09
CA ILE A 60 -2.91 -5.58 9.55
C ILE A 60 -3.25 -5.48 11.04
N PHE A 61 -2.49 -4.66 11.72
CA PHE A 61 -2.76 -4.22 13.08
C PHE A 61 -2.56 -2.71 13.14
N CYS A 62 -3.58 -1.97 13.61
CA CYS A 62 -3.51 -0.52 13.80
C CYS A 62 -3.97 -0.14 15.21
N GLU A 63 -3.24 0.78 15.81
CA GLU A 63 -3.61 1.48 17.05
C GLU A 63 -3.90 2.93 16.73
N TYR A 64 -5.09 3.42 17.12
CA TYR A 64 -5.52 4.78 16.88
C TYR A 64 -5.18 5.66 18.07
N ALA A 65 -4.51 6.77 17.83
CA ALA A 65 -4.24 7.75 18.87
C ALA A 65 -5.54 8.47 19.28
N LYS A 66 -5.72 8.69 20.58
CA LYS A 66 -6.85 9.48 21.15
C LYS A 66 -8.26 8.99 20.81
N SER A 67 -8.46 7.73 20.46
CA SER A 67 -9.74 7.18 19.99
C SER A 67 -10.23 6.02 20.86
N ASN A 68 -10.44 6.23 22.17
CA ASN A 68 -11.00 5.23 23.10
C ASN A 68 -10.35 3.84 22.98
N ASN A 69 -9.02 3.78 22.92
CA ASN A 69 -8.24 2.55 22.69
C ASN A 69 -8.71 1.79 21.44
N LYS A 70 -9.09 2.52 20.40
CA LYS A 70 -9.51 1.93 19.13
C LYS A 70 -8.35 1.18 18.49
N ILE A 71 -8.59 -0.09 18.19
CA ILE A 71 -7.70 -0.93 17.39
C ILE A 71 -8.43 -1.48 16.19
N LEU A 72 -7.68 -1.72 15.11
CA LEU A 72 -8.13 -2.43 13.92
C LEU A 72 -7.19 -3.58 13.67
N VAL A 73 -7.72 -4.80 13.58
CA VAL A 73 -6.91 -6.01 13.41
C VAL A 73 -7.49 -6.89 12.31
N SER A 74 -6.63 -7.32 11.38
CA SER A 74 -6.98 -8.42 10.47
C SER A 74 -5.99 -9.57 10.61
N ASN A 75 -6.51 -10.80 10.66
CA ASN A 75 -5.73 -12.03 10.62
C ASN A 75 -5.66 -12.66 9.23
N GLY A 76 -6.11 -11.95 8.20
CA GLY A 76 -6.19 -12.42 6.82
C GLY A 76 -7.56 -12.98 6.40
N LYS A 77 -8.45 -13.28 7.36
CA LYS A 77 -9.81 -13.78 7.10
C LYS A 77 -10.89 -12.82 7.61
N SER A 78 -10.71 -12.33 8.82
CA SER A 78 -11.63 -11.40 9.48
C SER A 78 -10.92 -10.11 9.80
N LEU A 79 -11.67 -9.01 9.75
CA LEU A 79 -11.32 -7.68 10.22
C LEU A 79 -12.11 -7.41 11.49
N VAL A 80 -11.43 -7.00 12.56
CA VAL A 80 -12.05 -6.57 13.81
C VAL A 80 -11.69 -5.11 14.08
N ILE A 81 -12.69 -4.32 14.44
CA ILE A 81 -12.52 -2.97 14.99
C ILE A 81 -13.05 -3.03 16.41
N LYS A 82 -12.20 -2.78 17.40
CA LYS A 82 -12.55 -2.78 18.82
C LYS A 82 -12.20 -1.44 19.45
N THR A 83 -13.10 -0.95 20.31
CA THR A 83 -12.87 0.17 21.22
C THR A 83 -13.16 -0.30 22.66
N ILE A 84 -13.08 0.58 23.64
CA ILE A 84 -13.53 0.28 25.01
C ILE A 84 -15.01 -0.15 25.05
N THR A 85 -15.84 0.44 24.20
CA THR A 85 -17.32 0.31 24.28
C THR A 85 -17.94 -0.43 23.09
N SER A 86 -17.17 -0.80 22.09
CA SER A 86 -17.71 -1.40 20.85
C SER A 86 -16.78 -2.44 20.25
N TYR A 87 -17.41 -3.45 19.63
CA TYR A 87 -16.73 -4.51 18.91
C TYR A 87 -17.47 -4.80 17.61
N TYR A 88 -16.74 -4.70 16.49
CA TYR A 88 -17.27 -4.99 15.16
C TYR A 88 -16.37 -6.00 14.47
N ARG A 89 -16.96 -7.02 13.87
CA ARG A 89 -16.23 -8.04 13.11
C ARG A 89 -16.84 -8.20 11.72
N TYR A 90 -15.98 -8.14 10.71
CA TYR A 90 -16.35 -8.26 9.30
C TYR A 90 -15.51 -9.35 8.63
N PRO A 91 -16.05 -10.08 7.63
CA PRO A 91 -15.23 -10.81 6.69
C PRO A 91 -14.31 -9.81 5.94
N LEU A 92 -13.00 -10.06 5.90
CA LEU A 92 -12.06 -9.13 5.26
C LEU A 92 -12.37 -8.93 3.78
N ASP A 93 -12.83 -9.98 3.09
CA ASP A 93 -13.17 -9.96 1.67
C ASP A 93 -14.38 -9.09 1.32
N LYS A 94 -15.15 -8.67 2.31
CA LYS A 94 -16.26 -7.72 2.18
C LYS A 94 -15.86 -6.26 2.50
N THR A 95 -14.58 -5.99 2.68
CA THR A 95 -14.07 -4.65 3.00
C THR A 95 -13.13 -4.13 1.92
N PRO A 96 -13.11 -2.79 1.65
CA PRO A 96 -12.15 -2.20 0.70
C PRO A 96 -10.68 -2.48 1.09
N LEU A 97 -10.42 -2.66 2.39
CA LEU A 97 -9.08 -2.91 2.91
C LEU A 97 -8.45 -4.19 2.35
N LYS A 98 -9.25 -5.19 1.96
CA LYS A 98 -8.77 -6.39 1.24
C LYS A 98 -7.89 -6.02 0.05
N LEU A 99 -8.28 -5.01 -0.73
CA LEU A 99 -7.58 -4.64 -1.95
C LEU A 99 -6.17 -4.10 -1.66
N ILE A 100 -6.00 -3.39 -0.54
CA ILE A 100 -4.70 -2.86 -0.09
C ILE A 100 -3.83 -3.97 0.51
N LEU A 101 -4.43 -4.90 1.22
CA LEU A 101 -3.72 -5.96 1.93
C LEU A 101 -3.36 -7.17 1.04
N ASP A 102 -3.91 -7.25 -0.16
CA ASP A 102 -3.60 -8.31 -1.13
C ASP A 102 -2.51 -7.83 -2.10
N LYS A 103 -1.25 -8.06 -1.74
CA LYS A 103 -0.09 -7.61 -2.51
C LYS A 103 -0.09 -8.11 -3.95
N GLU A 104 -0.38 -9.39 -4.17
CA GLU A 104 -0.41 -9.99 -5.49
C GLU A 104 -1.52 -9.38 -6.37
N PHE A 105 -2.68 -9.13 -5.78
CA PHE A 105 -3.77 -8.43 -6.45
C PHE A 105 -3.33 -7.02 -6.87
N LEU A 106 -2.71 -6.24 -5.97
CA LEU A 106 -2.22 -4.90 -6.29
C LEU A 106 -1.19 -4.91 -7.41
N ILE A 107 -0.19 -5.80 -7.35
CA ILE A 107 0.83 -5.95 -8.39
C ILE A 107 0.19 -6.25 -9.75
N ASN A 108 -0.76 -7.18 -9.80
CA ASN A 108 -1.45 -7.55 -11.04
C ASN A 108 -2.26 -6.38 -11.61
N LYS A 109 -2.95 -5.59 -10.76
CA LYS A 109 -3.69 -4.40 -11.19
C LYS A 109 -2.75 -3.29 -11.67
N ILE A 110 -1.71 -2.97 -10.93
CA ILE A 110 -0.72 -1.95 -11.32
C ILE A 110 -0.07 -2.30 -12.66
N ASN A 111 0.20 -3.58 -12.91
CA ASN A 111 0.84 -4.02 -14.15
C ASN A 111 0.03 -3.68 -15.41
N VAL A 112 -1.29 -3.69 -15.32
CA VAL A 112 -2.21 -3.48 -16.47
C VAL A 112 -2.86 -2.09 -16.51
N LEU A 113 -2.84 -1.35 -15.40
CA LEU A 113 -3.43 -0.02 -15.33
C LEU A 113 -2.45 1.06 -15.81
N GLU A 114 -3.02 2.19 -16.24
CA GLU A 114 -2.25 3.39 -16.54
C GLU A 114 -1.96 4.17 -15.26
N GLU A 115 -0.73 4.68 -15.15
CA GLU A 115 -0.35 5.59 -14.06
C GLU A 115 -0.85 7.00 -14.34
N ARG A 116 -1.25 7.70 -13.28
CA ARG A 116 -1.54 9.12 -13.31
C ARG A 116 -0.62 9.85 -12.33
N MET A 117 0.10 10.83 -12.82
CA MET A 117 0.88 11.72 -11.97
C MET A 117 -0.03 12.74 -11.28
N VAL A 118 0.17 12.93 -9.99
CA VAL A 118 -0.50 13.96 -9.18
C VAL A 118 0.58 14.82 -8.53
N ASP A 119 0.51 16.13 -8.73
CA ASP A 119 1.43 17.13 -8.16
C ASP A 119 2.92 16.81 -8.36
N GLU A 120 3.27 16.18 -9.49
CA GLU A 120 4.64 15.79 -9.87
C GLU A 120 5.38 14.86 -8.89
N SER A 121 4.82 14.64 -7.70
CA SER A 121 5.44 13.87 -6.60
C SER A 121 4.75 12.54 -6.30
N LEU A 122 3.50 12.37 -6.73
CA LEU A 122 2.68 11.21 -6.47
C LEU A 122 2.31 10.47 -7.75
N ILE A 123 2.41 9.15 -7.70
CA ILE A 123 1.90 8.25 -8.75
C ILE A 123 0.62 7.62 -8.21
N ASN A 124 -0.46 7.77 -8.97
CA ASN A 124 -1.79 7.24 -8.63
C ASN A 124 -2.20 6.14 -9.59
N TYR A 125 -2.79 5.07 -9.04
CA TYR A 125 -3.55 4.07 -9.79
C TYR A 125 -4.97 3.99 -9.25
N THR A 126 -5.95 4.08 -10.15
CA THR A 126 -7.36 3.89 -9.82
C THR A 126 -7.76 2.45 -10.11
N ILE A 127 -8.08 1.70 -9.07
CA ILE A 127 -8.47 0.28 -9.15
C ILE A 127 -9.97 0.19 -8.94
N LYS A 128 -10.66 -0.44 -9.92
CA LYS A 128 -12.08 -0.77 -9.82
C LYS A 128 -12.21 -2.28 -9.72
N GLU A 129 -12.90 -2.75 -8.69
CA GLU A 129 -13.14 -4.17 -8.48
C GLU A 129 -14.55 -4.36 -7.90
N ASN A 130 -15.45 -4.97 -8.68
CA ASN A 130 -16.89 -5.01 -8.40
C ASN A 130 -17.43 -3.58 -8.18
N ASP A 131 -18.08 -3.32 -7.02
CA ASP A 131 -18.64 -2.01 -6.66
C ASP A 131 -17.66 -1.15 -5.83
N ILE A 132 -16.40 -1.58 -5.70
CA ILE A 132 -15.37 -0.86 -4.94
C ILE A 132 -14.45 -0.14 -5.92
N GLU A 133 -14.28 1.17 -5.70
CA GLU A 133 -13.24 1.96 -6.34
C GLU A 133 -12.23 2.41 -5.28
N ILE A 134 -10.95 2.21 -5.57
CA ILE A 134 -9.87 2.63 -4.70
C ILE A 134 -8.77 3.30 -5.52
N ASN A 135 -8.29 4.44 -5.04
CA ASN A 135 -7.08 5.09 -5.53
C ASN A 135 -5.92 4.72 -4.62
N VAL A 136 -4.81 4.28 -5.19
CA VAL A 136 -3.59 3.98 -4.44
C VAL A 136 -2.49 4.94 -4.87
N PHE A 137 -1.76 5.47 -3.89
CA PHE A 137 -0.75 6.50 -4.07
C PHE A 137 0.63 5.96 -3.75
N PHE A 138 1.57 6.19 -4.67
CA PHE A 138 2.98 5.87 -4.49
C PHE A 138 3.82 7.13 -4.57
N ASN A 139 4.87 7.18 -3.77
CA ASN A 139 5.87 8.24 -3.87
C ASN A 139 6.72 8.02 -5.13
N LYS A 140 6.94 9.07 -5.93
CA LYS A 140 7.68 9.01 -7.20
C LYS A 140 9.17 8.77 -7.02
N GLU A 141 9.75 9.13 -5.88
CA GLU A 141 11.18 8.97 -5.62
C GLU A 141 11.51 7.61 -5.01
N THR A 142 10.72 7.21 -4.00
CA THR A 142 10.97 5.97 -3.24
C THR A 142 10.16 4.78 -3.74
N TYR A 143 9.12 5.01 -4.55
CA TYR A 143 8.16 4.01 -5.04
C TYR A 143 7.42 3.26 -3.93
N ASP A 144 7.39 3.82 -2.72
CA ASP A 144 6.65 3.27 -1.60
C ASP A 144 5.16 3.59 -1.71
N LEU A 145 4.31 2.68 -1.25
CA LEU A 145 2.90 2.96 -0.99
C LEU A 145 2.82 4.00 0.12
N ILE A 146 2.24 5.17 -0.19
CA ILE A 146 2.13 6.29 0.75
C ILE A 146 0.70 6.68 1.06
N GLY A 147 -0.27 5.94 0.54
CA GLY A 147 -1.65 6.20 0.87
C GLY A 147 -2.64 5.51 -0.06
N TRP A 148 -3.88 5.61 0.33
CA TRP A 148 -5.02 5.19 -0.48
C TRP A 148 -6.26 6.01 -0.14
N GLN A 149 -7.19 6.00 -1.09
CA GLN A 149 -8.47 6.66 -0.96
C GLN A 149 -9.56 5.74 -1.48
N ASN A 150 -10.66 5.66 -0.78
CA ASN A 150 -11.85 4.93 -1.20
C ASN A 150 -13.12 5.63 -0.72
N THR A 151 -14.24 5.25 -1.31
CA THR A 151 -15.56 5.62 -0.82
C THR A 151 -16.18 4.38 -0.18
N ASP A 152 -16.78 4.52 0.98
CA ASP A 152 -17.49 3.43 1.64
C ASP A 152 -18.89 3.22 1.04
N VAL A 153 -19.62 2.22 1.53
CA VAL A 153 -20.98 1.89 1.06
C VAL A 153 -22.00 3.01 1.31
N TYR A 154 -21.70 3.94 2.20
CA TYR A 154 -22.53 5.11 2.53
C TYR A 154 -22.10 6.37 1.78
N GLN A 155 -21.20 6.22 0.78
CA GLN A 155 -20.61 7.33 0.03
C GLN A 155 -19.70 8.24 0.89
N ASN A 156 -19.25 7.77 2.05
CA ASN A 156 -18.28 8.48 2.85
C ASN A 156 -16.91 8.43 2.19
N PHE A 157 -16.36 9.60 1.97
CA PHE A 157 -15.01 9.73 1.46
C PHE A 157 -13.99 9.40 2.56
N ASN A 158 -13.09 8.50 2.26
CA ASN A 158 -12.05 8.07 3.17
C ASN A 158 -10.69 8.13 2.45
N ILE A 159 -9.78 8.93 2.98
CA ILE A 159 -8.41 9.01 2.51
C ILE A 159 -7.44 8.76 3.66
N THR A 160 -6.45 7.93 3.42
CA THR A 160 -5.41 7.57 4.39
C THR A 160 -4.04 7.85 3.79
N PHE A 161 -3.24 8.64 4.47
CA PHE A 161 -1.84 8.88 4.14
C PHE A 161 -0.91 8.21 5.16
N LEU A 162 0.22 7.72 4.67
CA LEU A 162 1.23 7.01 5.42
C LEU A 162 2.48 7.89 5.55
N SER A 163 3.08 7.86 6.74
CA SER A 163 4.34 8.54 7.02
C SER A 163 5.27 7.65 7.85
N SER A 164 6.55 8.01 7.95
CA SER A 164 7.55 7.25 8.73
C SER A 164 7.59 5.76 8.36
N ILE A 165 7.48 5.45 7.07
CA ILE A 165 7.36 4.09 6.56
C ILE A 165 8.67 3.33 6.77
N ARG A 166 8.57 2.14 7.37
CA ARG A 166 9.66 1.20 7.58
C ARG A 166 9.26 -0.16 7.01
N LYS A 167 10.12 -0.74 6.19
CA LYS A 167 9.88 -2.03 5.51
C LYS A 167 10.64 -3.17 6.17
N ASN A 168 10.09 -4.37 6.06
CA ASN A 168 10.75 -5.63 6.37
C ASN A 168 11.28 -5.73 7.82
N ARG A 169 10.56 -5.12 8.78
CA ARG A 169 10.89 -5.19 10.19
C ARG A 169 10.64 -6.59 10.75
N ILE A 170 11.38 -6.95 11.79
CA ILE A 170 11.11 -8.19 12.53
C ILE A 170 9.84 -7.97 13.38
N ILE A 171 8.82 -8.77 13.13
CA ILE A 171 7.58 -8.77 13.91
C ILE A 171 7.71 -9.85 14.98
N THR A 172 7.95 -9.42 16.22
CA THR A 172 8.24 -10.35 17.35
C THR A 172 7.02 -10.76 18.14
N LYS A 173 5.87 -10.11 17.92
CA LYS A 173 4.62 -10.38 18.66
C LYS A 173 3.53 -10.90 17.73
N ASN A 174 2.62 -11.72 18.27
CA ASN A 174 1.42 -12.16 17.55
C ASN A 174 0.36 -11.04 17.53
N ILE A 175 0.72 -9.88 16.99
CA ILE A 175 -0.12 -8.66 16.97
C ILE A 175 -1.37 -8.81 16.10
N PHE A 176 -1.38 -9.78 15.18
CA PHE A 176 -2.51 -10.05 14.28
C PHE A 176 -3.54 -11.03 14.85
N LYS A 177 -3.40 -11.41 16.13
CA LYS A 177 -4.43 -12.18 16.82
C LYS A 177 -5.67 -11.31 17.03
N LEU A 178 -6.82 -11.80 16.59
CA LEU A 178 -8.07 -11.06 16.77
C LEU A 178 -8.38 -10.90 18.26
N PRO A 179 -8.74 -9.69 18.70
CA PRO A 179 -9.21 -9.48 20.07
C PRO A 179 -10.55 -10.21 20.30
N THR A 180 -10.82 -10.60 21.54
CA THR A 180 -12.10 -11.14 21.97
C THR A 180 -13.11 -10.01 22.20
N GLN A 181 -14.39 -10.34 22.08
CA GLN A 181 -15.47 -9.52 22.57
C GLN A 181 -15.59 -9.82 24.08
N ASP A 182 -15.19 -8.91 24.92
CA ASP A 182 -15.32 -9.01 26.38
C ASP A 182 -16.69 -8.50 26.79
#